data_c0d9c9fcb2d6c49cd269dfc99c34ede4
#
_entry.id   c0d9c9fcb2d6c49cd269dfc99c34ede4
#
_cell.length_a   1.000
_cell.length_b   1.000
_cell.length_c   1.000
_cell.angle_alpha   90.00
_cell.angle_beta   90.00
_cell.angle_gamma   90.00
#
_symmetry.space_group_name_H-M   'P 1'
#
loop_
_entity.id
_entity.type
_entity.pdbx_description
1 polymer ?
#
loop_
_entity_poly.entity_id
_entity_poly.type
_entity_poly.pdbx_seq_one_letter_code
_entity_poly.pdbx_strand_id
1 'polypeptide(L)'
;MTNDNDSTPAMWQAQHGVDRIVRQLSATVAGAVEAIETQCRRRALERQLDALDDRAIADIGIVREQIPAIAAAWPDAPQLLRRMMERLGVAPESLVDDPDLRREIEWNCVACPNRGQCRRWLKSAEPADAYRTFCPNAPGLDRLATAQAAIG
;
A
#
# COMPACT_ATOMS: atom_id res chain seq x y z
N MET A 1 51.35 -34.49 -10.36
CA MET A 1 51.01 -33.85 -9.09
C MET A 1 49.54 -33.46 -9.16
N THR A 2 48.76 -34.36 -8.65
CA THR A 2 47.31 -34.29 -8.57
C THR A 2 46.94 -33.38 -7.41
N ASN A 3 46.14 -32.35 -7.65
CA ASN A 3 45.54 -31.60 -6.58
C ASN A 3 44.08 -32.07 -6.40
N ASP A 4 43.96 -33.04 -5.52
CA ASP A 4 42.72 -33.30 -4.77
C ASP A 4 42.53 -32.17 -3.78
N ASN A 5 41.42 -31.50 -3.81
CA ASN A 5 40.64 -31.18 -2.66
C ASN A 5 39.52 -30.18 -3.00
N ASP A 6 38.46 -30.69 -3.63
CA ASP A 6 37.18 -30.00 -3.62
C ASP A 6 36.14 -30.91 -2.94
N SER A 7 36.43 -31.21 -1.67
CA SER A 7 35.51 -31.89 -0.78
C SER A 7 34.94 -30.84 0.16
N THR A 8 34.00 -30.02 -0.33
CA THR A 8 33.14 -29.25 0.54
C THR A 8 32.38 -30.24 1.42
N PRO A 9 32.52 -30.24 2.76
CA PRO A 9 31.91 -31.26 3.60
C PRO A 9 30.38 -31.29 3.42
N ALA A 10 29.82 -32.44 3.25
CA ALA A 10 28.37 -32.69 3.09
C ALA A 10 27.53 -32.03 4.21
N MET A 11 28.11 -31.83 5.38
CA MET A 11 27.52 -31.12 6.51
C MET A 11 27.25 -29.64 6.20
N TRP A 12 28.09 -28.97 5.41
CA TRP A 12 27.89 -27.55 4.99
C TRP A 12 26.69 -27.39 4.08
N GLN A 13 26.51 -28.31 3.15
CA GLN A 13 25.38 -28.32 2.23
C GLN A 13 24.06 -28.62 2.95
N ALA A 14 24.08 -29.49 3.96
CA ALA A 14 22.92 -29.83 4.77
C ALA A 14 22.47 -28.65 5.63
N GLN A 15 23.38 -27.89 6.26
CA GLN A 15 23.07 -26.71 7.05
C GLN A 15 22.44 -25.59 6.20
N HIS A 16 22.99 -25.29 5.03
CA HIS A 16 22.42 -24.31 4.12
C HIS A 16 21.03 -24.72 3.57
N GLY A 17 20.78 -26.02 3.45
CA GLY A 17 19.47 -26.55 3.09
C GLY A 17 18.42 -26.30 4.16
N VAL A 18 18.74 -26.59 5.42
CA VAL A 18 17.86 -26.37 6.58
C VAL A 18 17.56 -24.88 6.77
N ASP A 19 18.58 -24.03 6.73
CA ASP A 19 18.42 -22.56 6.88
C ASP A 19 17.52 -21.97 5.79
N ARG A 20 17.59 -22.50 4.57
CA ARG A 20 16.72 -22.06 3.48
C ARG A 20 15.28 -22.47 3.72
N ILE A 21 15.05 -23.72 4.16
CA ILE A 21 13.71 -24.22 4.50
C ILE A 21 13.11 -23.43 5.65
N VAL A 22 13.87 -23.20 6.72
CA VAL A 22 13.41 -22.42 7.88
C VAL A 22 13.03 -20.99 7.47
N ARG A 23 13.88 -20.32 6.67
CA ARG A 23 13.54 -18.98 6.16
C ARG A 23 12.31 -18.97 5.26
N GLN A 24 12.13 -19.98 4.44
CA GLN A 24 10.98 -20.09 3.56
C GLN A 24 9.69 -20.37 4.34
N LEU A 25 9.75 -21.24 5.35
CA LEU A 25 8.63 -21.50 6.26
C LEU A 25 8.27 -20.25 7.09
N SER A 26 9.27 -19.57 7.65
CA SER A 26 9.02 -18.33 8.42
C SER A 26 8.41 -17.23 7.56
N ALA A 27 8.85 -17.05 6.32
CA ALA A 27 8.26 -16.09 5.38
C ALA A 27 6.81 -16.46 5.02
N THR A 28 6.53 -17.76 4.84
CA THR A 28 5.16 -18.25 4.56
C THR A 28 4.23 -18.01 5.75
N VAL A 29 4.69 -18.31 6.96
CA VAL A 29 3.91 -18.09 8.19
C VAL A 29 3.67 -16.60 8.41
N ALA A 30 4.71 -15.76 8.26
CA ALA A 30 4.57 -14.30 8.38
C ALA A 30 3.55 -13.75 7.38
N GLY A 31 3.60 -14.19 6.11
CA GLY A 31 2.62 -13.80 5.09
C GLY A 31 1.19 -14.25 5.41
N ALA A 32 1.03 -15.45 5.99
CA ALA A 32 -0.27 -15.96 6.42
C ALA A 32 -0.85 -15.14 7.59
N VAL A 33 -0.01 -14.80 8.57
CA VAL A 33 -0.41 -13.94 9.71
C VAL A 33 -0.84 -12.56 9.22
N GLU A 34 -0.07 -11.93 8.36
CA GLU A 34 -0.39 -10.62 7.78
C GLU A 34 -1.71 -10.65 6.99
N ALA A 35 -1.94 -11.73 6.22
CA ALA A 35 -3.20 -11.92 5.48
C ALA A 35 -4.41 -12.04 6.42
N ILE A 36 -4.25 -12.80 7.52
CA ILE A 36 -5.30 -12.97 8.54
C ILE A 36 -5.58 -11.62 9.25
N GLU A 37 -4.55 -10.90 9.67
CA GLU A 37 -4.72 -9.59 10.30
C GLU A 37 -5.43 -8.59 9.37
N THR A 38 -5.03 -8.56 8.10
CA THR A 38 -5.66 -7.71 7.08
C THR A 38 -7.14 -8.06 6.92
N GLN A 39 -7.46 -9.34 6.87
CA GLN A 39 -8.85 -9.80 6.77
C GLN A 39 -9.66 -9.48 8.03
N CYS A 40 -9.05 -9.59 9.22
CA CYS A 40 -9.71 -9.22 10.48
C CYS A 40 -10.02 -7.72 10.53
N ARG A 41 -9.06 -6.87 10.14
CA ARG A 41 -9.24 -5.40 10.08
C ARG A 41 -10.34 -5.02 9.08
N ARG A 42 -10.33 -5.66 7.90
CA ARG A 42 -11.39 -5.46 6.90
C ARG A 42 -12.78 -5.75 7.47
N ARG A 43 -12.96 -6.94 8.05
CA ARG A 43 -14.24 -7.35 8.65
C ARG A 43 -14.65 -6.46 9.83
N ALA A 44 -13.69 -5.98 10.61
CA ALA A 44 -13.96 -5.05 11.70
C ALA A 44 -14.50 -3.72 11.16
N LEU A 45 -13.87 -3.16 10.11
CA LEU A 45 -14.33 -1.93 9.47
C LEU A 45 -15.70 -2.10 8.82
N GLU A 46 -15.95 -3.21 8.10
CA GLU A 46 -17.27 -3.52 7.54
C GLU A 46 -18.35 -3.48 8.62
N ARG A 47 -18.15 -4.20 9.74
CA ARG A 47 -19.11 -4.20 10.86
C ARG A 47 -19.32 -2.82 11.48
N GLN A 48 -18.26 -2.02 11.60
CA GLN A 48 -18.36 -0.66 12.15
C GLN A 48 -19.19 0.24 11.24
N LEU A 49 -18.96 0.17 9.93
CA LEU A 49 -19.71 0.96 8.96
C LEU A 49 -21.17 0.47 8.84
N ASP A 50 -21.41 -0.84 8.87
CA ASP A 50 -22.76 -1.41 8.83
C ASP A 50 -23.60 -1.07 10.07
N ALA A 51 -22.96 -0.82 11.21
CA ALA A 51 -23.61 -0.41 12.45
C ALA A 51 -24.08 1.06 12.45
N LEU A 52 -23.60 1.88 11.50
CA LEU A 52 -24.03 3.26 11.35
C LEU A 52 -25.43 3.31 10.72
N ASP A 53 -26.23 4.30 11.12
CA ASP A 53 -27.50 4.58 10.46
C ASP A 53 -27.29 5.24 9.08
N ASP A 54 -28.36 5.32 8.29
CA ASP A 54 -28.29 5.85 6.92
C ASP A 54 -27.87 7.32 6.86
N ARG A 55 -28.22 8.09 7.90
CA ARG A 55 -27.84 9.48 8.01
C ARG A 55 -26.34 9.62 8.23
N ALA A 56 -25.77 8.86 9.16
CA ALA A 56 -24.35 8.85 9.43
C ALA A 56 -23.54 8.39 8.19
N ILE A 57 -24.05 7.40 7.45
CA ILE A 57 -23.46 6.95 6.19
C ILE A 57 -23.49 8.06 5.13
N ALA A 58 -24.62 8.77 4.99
CA ALA A 58 -24.72 9.89 4.06
C ALA A 58 -23.82 11.07 4.46
N ASP A 59 -23.72 11.36 5.77
CA ASP A 59 -22.87 12.46 6.29
C ASP A 59 -21.37 12.24 6.00
N ILE A 60 -20.91 10.99 5.91
CA ILE A 60 -19.54 10.66 5.47
C ILE A 60 -19.39 10.53 3.95
N GLY A 61 -20.46 10.76 3.19
CA GLY A 61 -20.45 10.84 1.73
C GLY A 61 -20.34 9.51 1.00
N ILE A 62 -20.79 8.40 1.61
CA ILE A 62 -20.81 7.08 0.99
C ILE A 62 -22.23 6.52 0.93
N VAL A 63 -22.41 5.44 0.17
CA VAL A 63 -23.62 4.62 0.18
C VAL A 63 -23.29 3.22 0.66
N ARG A 64 -24.25 2.51 1.26
CA ARG A 64 -24.03 1.19 1.89
C ARG A 64 -23.38 0.18 0.96
N GLU A 65 -23.73 0.23 -0.32
CA GLU A 65 -23.19 -0.66 -1.34
C GLU A 65 -21.68 -0.50 -1.55
N GLN A 66 -21.12 0.65 -1.15
CA GLN A 66 -19.68 0.92 -1.23
C GLN A 66 -18.89 0.36 -0.04
N ILE A 67 -19.55 0.02 1.08
CA ILE A 67 -18.89 -0.44 2.30
C ILE A 67 -17.93 -1.61 2.05
N PRO A 68 -18.30 -2.69 1.35
CA PRO A 68 -17.38 -3.80 1.11
C PRO A 68 -16.13 -3.39 0.29
N ALA A 69 -16.32 -2.49 -0.68
CA ALA A 69 -15.23 -1.99 -1.51
C ALA A 69 -14.28 -1.09 -0.72
N ILE A 70 -14.81 -0.22 0.15
CA ILE A 70 -14.05 0.65 1.04
C ILE A 70 -13.26 -0.19 2.05
N ALA A 71 -13.92 -1.13 2.71
CA ALA A 71 -13.27 -2.02 3.68
C ALA A 71 -12.17 -2.89 3.05
N ALA A 72 -12.36 -3.33 1.81
CA ALA A 72 -11.33 -4.03 1.05
C ALA A 72 -10.15 -3.15 0.66
N ALA A 73 -10.37 -1.85 0.51
CA ALA A 73 -9.37 -0.87 0.12
C ALA A 73 -8.51 -0.38 1.29
N TRP A 74 -9.11 -0.26 2.45
CA TRP A 74 -8.53 0.37 3.63
C TRP A 74 -7.13 -0.11 3.99
N PRO A 75 -6.82 -1.42 3.99
CA PRO A 75 -5.48 -1.89 4.34
C PRO A 75 -4.38 -1.43 3.38
N ASP A 76 -4.70 -1.26 2.10
CA ASP A 76 -3.72 -0.98 1.04
C ASP A 76 -3.60 0.51 0.72
N ALA A 77 -4.63 1.30 1.00
CA ALA A 77 -4.72 2.69 0.58
C ALA A 77 -3.55 3.56 1.12
N PRO A 78 -3.15 3.47 2.40
CA PRO A 78 -2.03 4.25 2.93
C PRO A 78 -0.70 3.90 2.25
N GLN A 79 -0.48 2.62 1.94
CA GLN A 79 0.74 2.17 1.25
C GLN A 79 0.77 2.64 -0.20
N LEU A 80 -0.37 2.61 -0.89
CA LEU A 80 -0.47 3.12 -2.25
C LEU A 80 -0.21 4.64 -2.30
N LEU A 81 -0.79 5.38 -1.36
CA LEU A 81 -0.55 6.83 -1.24
C LEU A 81 0.93 7.13 -1.02
N ARG A 82 1.56 6.48 -0.05
CA ARG A 82 2.98 6.67 0.22
C ARG A 82 3.84 6.40 -1.02
N ARG A 83 3.63 5.28 -1.70
CA ARG A 83 4.38 4.93 -2.93
C ARG A 83 4.12 5.91 -4.07
N MET A 84 2.92 6.47 -4.16
CA MET A 84 2.58 7.52 -5.10
C MET A 84 3.41 8.78 -4.80
N MET A 85 3.42 9.23 -3.55
CA MET A 85 4.20 10.39 -3.11
C MET A 85 5.70 10.19 -3.34
N GLU A 86 6.25 9.03 -2.97
CA GLU A 86 7.65 8.65 -3.23
C GLU A 86 7.99 8.76 -4.72
N ARG A 87 7.14 8.22 -5.61
CA ARG A 87 7.37 8.30 -7.06
C ARG A 87 7.32 9.71 -7.62
N LEU A 88 6.54 10.59 -7.00
CA LEU A 88 6.41 12.00 -7.38
C LEU A 88 7.45 12.90 -6.71
N GLY A 89 8.33 12.34 -5.87
CA GLY A 89 9.30 13.12 -5.10
C GLY A 89 8.66 14.01 -4.04
N VAL A 90 7.45 13.67 -3.58
CA VAL A 90 6.73 14.40 -2.55
C VAL A 90 7.00 13.77 -1.20
N ALA A 91 7.55 14.55 -0.26
CA ALA A 91 7.81 14.06 1.10
C ALA A 91 6.48 13.81 1.83
N PRO A 92 6.31 12.66 2.52
CA PRO A 92 5.11 12.37 3.29
C PRO A 92 4.79 13.43 4.36
N GLU A 93 5.82 14.07 4.88
CA GLU A 93 5.77 15.13 5.89
C GLU A 93 5.00 16.36 5.38
N SER A 94 4.97 16.60 4.07
CA SER A 94 4.23 17.72 3.48
C SER A 94 2.71 17.67 3.70
N LEU A 95 2.18 16.51 4.09
CA LEU A 95 0.78 16.35 4.48
C LEU A 95 0.53 16.64 5.97
N VAL A 96 1.57 16.80 6.78
CA VAL A 96 1.42 17.07 8.22
C VAL A 96 0.93 18.50 8.46
N ASP A 97 1.36 19.43 7.61
CA ASP A 97 1.08 20.86 7.76
C ASP A 97 -0.34 21.24 7.27
N ASP A 98 -1.01 20.36 6.51
CA ASP A 98 -2.38 20.54 6.03
C ASP A 98 -3.24 19.33 6.38
N PRO A 99 -3.84 19.27 7.58
CA PRO A 99 -4.65 18.14 8.02
C PRO A 99 -5.92 17.90 7.17
N ASP A 100 -6.47 18.95 6.58
CA ASP A 100 -7.68 18.83 5.76
C ASP A 100 -7.34 18.23 4.40
N LEU A 101 -6.28 18.71 3.75
CA LEU A 101 -5.77 18.12 2.52
C LEU A 101 -5.35 16.64 2.75
N ARG A 102 -4.70 16.35 3.88
CA ARG A 102 -4.34 14.98 4.23
C ARG A 102 -5.56 14.07 4.28
N ARG A 103 -6.60 14.50 5.01
CA ARG A 103 -7.86 13.74 5.16
C ARG A 103 -8.53 13.51 3.80
N GLU A 104 -8.58 14.54 2.96
CA GLU A 104 -9.13 14.46 1.61
C GLU A 104 -8.37 13.43 0.76
N ILE A 105 -7.03 13.54 0.72
CA ILE A 105 -6.17 12.66 -0.08
C ILE A 105 -6.25 11.20 0.40
N GLU A 106 -6.21 10.97 1.71
CA GLU A 106 -6.34 9.64 2.31
C GLU A 106 -7.70 9.02 1.96
N TRP A 107 -8.78 9.79 2.12
CA TRP A 107 -10.13 9.35 1.81
C TRP A 107 -10.30 9.01 0.32
N ASN A 108 -9.82 9.87 -0.56
CA ASN A 108 -9.86 9.64 -2.00
C ASN A 108 -9.11 8.35 -2.39
N CYS A 109 -8.01 8.01 -1.72
CA CYS A 109 -7.31 6.74 -1.94
C CYS A 109 -8.14 5.53 -1.49
N VAL A 110 -8.83 5.63 -0.36
CA VAL A 110 -9.71 4.56 0.15
C VAL A 110 -10.88 4.33 -0.78
N ALA A 111 -11.54 5.39 -1.23
CA ALA A 111 -12.70 5.34 -2.11
C ALA A 111 -12.34 5.14 -3.60
N CYS A 112 -11.05 5.15 -3.97
CA CYS A 112 -10.59 5.19 -5.35
C CYS A 112 -11.01 3.96 -6.17
N PRO A 113 -11.73 4.12 -7.29
CA PRO A 113 -12.07 3.02 -8.19
C PRO A 113 -10.87 2.57 -9.03
N ASN A 114 -9.85 3.43 -9.19
CA ASN A 114 -8.73 3.22 -10.10
C ASN A 114 -7.49 2.57 -9.45
N ARG A 115 -7.63 1.95 -8.27
CA ARG A 115 -6.50 1.34 -7.53
C ARG A 115 -5.71 0.31 -8.35
N GLY A 116 -6.39 -0.47 -9.18
CA GLY A 116 -5.74 -1.43 -10.06
C GLY A 116 -4.80 -0.75 -11.08
N GLN A 117 -5.24 0.37 -11.65
CA GLN A 117 -4.44 1.18 -12.56
C GLN A 117 -3.26 1.85 -11.84
N CYS A 118 -3.52 2.41 -10.65
CA CYS A 118 -2.48 2.97 -9.78
C CYS A 118 -1.38 1.95 -9.47
N ARG A 119 -1.73 0.71 -9.06
CA ARG A 119 -0.75 -0.35 -8.80
C ARG A 119 0.07 -0.72 -10.05
N ARG A 120 -0.54 -0.76 -11.23
CA ARG A 120 0.19 -1.03 -12.49
C ARG A 120 1.16 0.10 -12.80
N TRP A 121 0.68 1.34 -12.75
CA TRP A 121 1.51 2.51 -13.00
C TRP A 121 2.70 2.61 -12.04
N LEU A 122 2.50 2.35 -10.75
CA LEU A 122 3.58 2.33 -9.74
C LEU A 122 4.68 1.30 -10.01
N LYS A 123 4.39 0.29 -10.85
CA LYS A 123 5.35 -0.76 -11.26
C LYS A 123 5.89 -0.56 -12.67
N SER A 124 5.34 0.38 -13.41
CA SER A 124 5.69 0.61 -14.81
C SER A 124 6.80 1.65 -14.97
N ALA A 125 7.36 1.74 -16.17
CA ALA A 125 8.24 2.81 -16.60
C ALA A 125 7.51 3.96 -17.29
N GLU A 126 6.17 4.03 -17.16
CA GLU A 126 5.37 5.11 -17.72
C GLU A 126 5.78 6.48 -17.16
N PRO A 127 5.53 7.57 -17.90
CA PRO A 127 5.85 8.93 -17.46
C PRO A 127 5.29 9.24 -16.07
N ALA A 128 6.04 10.03 -15.30
CA ALA A 128 5.67 10.36 -13.94
C ALA A 128 4.34 11.12 -13.84
N ASP A 129 3.95 11.84 -14.87
CA ASP A 129 2.72 12.62 -14.94
C ASP A 129 1.48 11.84 -15.45
N ALA A 130 1.64 10.59 -15.90
CA ALA A 130 0.54 9.76 -16.39
C ALA A 130 -0.56 9.52 -15.32
N TYR A 131 -0.24 9.61 -14.03
CA TYR A 131 -1.22 9.47 -12.96
C TYR A 131 -2.35 10.51 -13.02
N ARG A 132 -2.12 11.66 -13.63
CA ARG A 132 -3.12 12.72 -13.77
C ARG A 132 -4.37 12.27 -14.53
N THR A 133 -4.25 11.24 -15.35
CA THR A 133 -5.37 10.72 -16.15
C THR A 133 -6.33 9.82 -15.35
N PHE A 134 -5.91 9.33 -14.20
CA PHE A 134 -6.71 8.36 -13.44
C PHE A 134 -6.79 8.62 -11.94
N CYS A 135 -5.87 9.41 -11.37
CA CYS A 135 -5.78 9.60 -9.93
C CYS A 135 -6.69 10.76 -9.48
N PRO A 136 -7.68 10.52 -8.60
CA PRO A 136 -8.53 11.59 -8.08
C PRO A 136 -7.74 12.61 -7.23
N ASN A 137 -6.59 12.22 -6.69
CA ASN A 137 -5.72 13.09 -5.91
C ASN A 137 -4.74 13.90 -6.76
N ALA A 138 -4.79 13.80 -8.09
CA ALA A 138 -3.82 14.50 -8.94
C ALA A 138 -3.70 16.00 -8.63
N PRO A 139 -4.79 16.78 -8.44
CA PRO A 139 -4.67 18.21 -8.14
C PRO A 139 -3.97 18.49 -6.80
N GLY A 140 -4.23 17.69 -5.77
CA GLY A 140 -3.60 17.82 -4.45
C GLY A 140 -2.12 17.44 -4.49
N LEU A 141 -1.80 16.34 -5.14
CA LEU A 141 -0.42 15.87 -5.30
C LEU A 141 0.43 16.82 -6.15
N ASP A 142 -0.14 17.42 -7.21
CA ASP A 142 0.54 18.42 -8.03
C ASP A 142 0.87 19.68 -7.22
N ARG A 143 -0.04 20.14 -6.35
CA ARG A 143 0.22 21.28 -5.45
C ARG A 143 1.38 20.98 -4.50
N LEU A 144 1.39 19.81 -3.88
CA LEU A 144 2.46 19.40 -2.97
C LEU A 144 3.81 19.28 -3.70
N ALA A 145 3.84 18.68 -4.89
CA ALA A 145 5.05 18.55 -5.69
C ALA A 145 5.61 19.92 -6.11
N THR A 146 4.74 20.85 -6.49
CA THR A 146 5.13 22.21 -6.85
C THR A 146 5.67 22.99 -5.65
N ALA A 147 5.01 22.88 -4.49
CA ALA A 147 5.47 23.53 -3.26
C ALA A 147 6.83 23.02 -2.83
N GLN A 148 7.08 21.71 -2.93
CA GLN A 148 8.35 21.10 -2.57
C GLN A 148 9.48 21.53 -3.52
N ALA A 149 9.22 21.62 -4.84
CA ALA A 149 10.19 22.08 -5.82
C ALA A 149 10.57 23.56 -5.63
N ALA A 150 9.75 24.37 -4.97
CA ALA A 150 10.04 25.78 -4.68
C ALA A 150 10.93 25.98 -3.43
N ILE A 151 11.12 24.95 -2.61
CA ILE A 151 11.88 24.99 -1.36
C ILE A 151 13.31 24.40 -1.54
N GLY A 152 13.52 23.59 -2.55
CA GLY A 152 14.80 22.93 -2.85
C GLY A 152 15.60 23.63 -3.91
#